data_783f421c049b5712af3333914b37e246
#
_entry.id   783f421c049b5712af3333914b37e246
#
_cell.length_a   1.000
_cell.length_b   1.000
_cell.length_c   1.000
_cell.angle_alpha   90.00
_cell.angle_beta   90.00
_cell.angle_gamma   90.00
#
_symmetry.space_group_name_H-M   'P 1'
#
loop_
_entity.id
_entity.type
_entity.pdbx_description
1 polymer ?
#
loop_
_entity_poly.entity_id
_entity_poly.type
_entity_poly.pdbx_seq_one_letter_code
_entity_poly.pdbx_strand_id
1 'polypeptide(L)'
;MTRNDNKIFLIIVLFAVLYFIGSYTSFVTVSGHAIPIASKPRPNQIINSTVSIPDRISITFNERPELDASTIRVTDSNGTRIDNNDLKLGDSEKELTVSLNASKVVSGDYFVEWFVFSKDDGLITKGSYSFSYASDRS
;
A
#
# COMPACT_ATOMS: atom_id res chain seq x y z
N MET A 1 57.79 -29.09 -8.13
CA MET A 1 56.83 -28.47 -7.21
C MET A 1 57.14 -29.02 -5.81
N THR A 2 57.58 -28.13 -4.96
CA THR A 2 58.03 -28.55 -3.62
C THR A 2 56.82 -28.70 -2.68
N ARG A 3 56.99 -29.48 -1.61
CA ARG A 3 55.95 -29.75 -0.60
C ARG A 3 55.37 -28.45 0.04
N ASN A 4 56.14 -27.36 -0.04
CA ASN A 4 55.74 -26.04 0.45
C ASN A 4 54.81 -25.31 -0.53
N ASP A 5 55.03 -25.47 -1.83
CA ASP A 5 54.24 -24.80 -2.85
C ASP A 5 52.77 -25.31 -2.85
N ASN A 6 52.58 -26.59 -2.55
CA ASN A 6 51.23 -27.16 -2.42
C ASN A 6 50.48 -26.62 -1.21
N LYS A 7 51.16 -26.32 -0.11
CA LYS A 7 50.53 -25.71 1.09
C LYS A 7 50.10 -24.26 0.83
N ILE A 8 50.96 -23.51 0.15
CA ILE A 8 50.65 -22.11 -0.22
C ILE A 8 49.50 -22.06 -1.19
N PHE A 9 49.49 -22.95 -2.19
CA PHE A 9 48.39 -23.07 -3.15
C PHE A 9 47.08 -23.41 -2.45
N LEU A 10 47.09 -24.37 -1.49
CA LEU A 10 45.88 -24.75 -0.73
C LEU A 10 45.34 -23.60 0.12
N ILE A 11 46.20 -22.81 0.73
CA ILE A 11 45.81 -21.64 1.54
C ILE A 11 45.17 -20.57 0.65
N ILE A 12 45.74 -20.30 -0.52
CA ILE A 12 45.18 -19.31 -1.47
C ILE A 12 43.81 -19.73 -1.95
N VAL A 13 43.62 -21.02 -2.28
CA VAL A 13 42.32 -21.56 -2.69
C VAL A 13 41.31 -21.47 -1.56
N LEU A 14 41.72 -21.75 -0.31
CA LEU A 14 40.82 -21.63 0.85
C LEU A 14 40.38 -20.19 1.09
N PHE A 15 41.28 -19.23 0.97
CA PHE A 15 40.93 -17.81 1.09
C PHE A 15 40.05 -17.32 -0.06
N ALA A 16 40.25 -17.82 -1.28
CA ALA A 16 39.42 -17.50 -2.43
C ALA A 16 37.97 -18.05 -2.23
N VAL A 17 37.85 -19.27 -1.72
CA VAL A 17 36.51 -19.86 -1.42
C VAL A 17 35.80 -19.11 -0.31
N LEU A 18 36.53 -18.73 0.76
CA LEU A 18 35.96 -17.90 1.86
C LEU A 18 35.54 -16.52 1.37
N TYR A 19 36.29 -15.92 0.48
CA TYR A 19 35.93 -14.62 -0.14
C TYR A 19 34.67 -14.73 -1.00
N PHE A 20 34.52 -15.82 -1.78
CA PHE A 20 33.32 -16.07 -2.59
C PHE A 20 32.08 -16.36 -1.75
N ILE A 21 32.21 -17.06 -0.62
CA ILE A 21 31.07 -17.34 0.28
C ILE A 21 30.60 -16.06 1.00
N GLY A 22 31.52 -15.14 1.31
CA GLY A 22 31.18 -13.86 1.97
C GLY A 22 30.45 -12.85 1.07
N SER A 23 30.40 -13.08 -0.25
CA SER A 23 29.81 -12.13 -1.21
C SER A 23 28.30 -12.30 -1.43
N TYR A 24 27.67 -13.33 -0.85
CA TYR A 24 26.21 -13.50 -0.88
C TYR A 24 25.54 -12.81 0.33
N THR A 25 25.83 -11.53 0.54
CA THR A 25 24.96 -10.70 1.35
C THR A 25 23.69 -10.43 0.53
N SER A 26 22.69 -11.27 0.68
CA SER A 26 21.34 -10.93 0.26
C SER A 26 20.94 -9.69 1.06
N PHE A 27 20.96 -8.53 0.41
CA PHE A 27 20.28 -7.36 0.94
C PHE A 27 18.81 -7.72 0.99
N VAL A 28 18.35 -8.14 2.15
CA VAL A 28 16.91 -8.11 2.45
C VAL A 28 16.60 -6.63 2.51
N THR A 29 16.08 -6.07 1.42
CA THR A 29 15.41 -4.79 1.47
C THR A 29 14.20 -5.02 2.37
N VAL A 30 14.29 -4.59 3.62
CA VAL A 30 13.12 -4.44 4.48
C VAL A 30 12.31 -3.33 3.81
N SER A 31 11.38 -3.74 2.96
CA SER A 31 10.30 -2.90 2.48
C SER A 31 9.41 -2.69 3.70
N GLY A 32 9.52 -1.52 4.30
CA GLY A 32 8.76 -1.25 5.52
C GLY A 32 7.29 -1.01 5.18
N HIS A 33 6.39 -1.79 5.75
CA HIS A 33 4.95 -1.59 5.91
C HIS A 33 4.15 -1.23 4.65
N ALA A 34 2.94 -1.72 4.54
CA ALA A 34 2.01 -1.37 3.46
C ALA A 34 1.71 0.14 3.46
N ILE A 35 2.37 0.91 2.58
CA ILE A 35 2.20 2.35 2.46
C ILE A 35 1.35 2.64 1.22
N PRO A 36 0.36 3.55 1.29
CA PRO A 36 -0.34 4.03 0.11
C PRO A 36 0.60 4.70 -0.89
N ILE A 37 0.60 4.24 -2.13
CA ILE A 37 1.35 4.83 -3.25
C ILE A 37 0.46 5.56 -4.25
N ALA A 38 -0.83 5.25 -4.26
CA ALA A 38 -1.83 5.94 -5.06
C ALA A 38 -3.21 5.84 -4.40
N SER A 39 -4.09 6.79 -4.67
CA SER A 39 -5.50 6.72 -4.30
C SER A 39 -6.39 7.48 -5.29
N LYS A 40 -7.65 7.06 -5.33
CA LYS A 40 -8.72 7.72 -6.09
C LYS A 40 -9.96 7.80 -5.19
N PRO A 41 -10.45 9.00 -4.84
CA PRO A 41 -9.85 10.32 -5.08
C PRO A 41 -8.47 10.48 -4.43
N ARG A 42 -7.66 11.45 -4.90
CA ARG A 42 -6.37 11.78 -4.30
C ARG A 42 -6.56 12.57 -3.00
N PRO A 43 -5.60 12.54 -2.08
CA PRO A 43 -5.59 13.44 -0.93
C PRO A 43 -5.78 14.91 -1.37
N ASN A 44 -6.67 15.62 -0.69
CA ASN A 44 -7.02 17.01 -0.93
C ASN A 44 -7.58 17.31 -2.34
N GLN A 45 -8.03 16.29 -3.08
CA GLN A 45 -8.67 16.49 -4.37
C GLN A 45 -10.04 17.14 -4.20
N ILE A 46 -10.32 18.15 -5.03
CA ILE A 46 -11.66 18.72 -5.19
C ILE A 46 -12.26 18.13 -6.47
N ILE A 47 -13.39 17.45 -6.33
CA ILE A 47 -14.14 16.86 -7.44
C ILE A 47 -15.34 17.77 -7.72
N ASN A 48 -15.41 18.30 -8.93
CA ASN A 48 -16.55 19.13 -9.37
C ASN A 48 -17.62 18.27 -10.07
N SER A 49 -18.86 18.68 -10.00
CA SER A 49 -20.02 17.91 -10.47
C SER A 49 -20.08 17.65 -11.97
N THR A 50 -19.30 18.37 -12.78
CA THR A 50 -19.14 18.09 -14.22
C THR A 50 -18.42 16.78 -14.50
N VAL A 51 -17.70 16.26 -13.48
CA VAL A 51 -17.11 14.92 -13.46
C VAL A 51 -18.00 14.09 -12.56
N SER A 52 -18.35 12.89 -12.95
CA SER A 52 -19.28 12.01 -12.20
C SER A 52 -18.98 11.95 -10.69
N ILE A 53 -20.03 11.88 -9.89
CA ILE A 53 -19.93 11.58 -8.44
C ILE A 53 -19.02 10.38 -8.25
N PRO A 54 -18.03 10.45 -7.32
CA PRO A 54 -17.19 9.31 -7.06
C PRO A 54 -18.03 8.14 -6.57
N ASP A 55 -17.94 7.00 -7.25
CA ASP A 55 -18.70 5.79 -6.94
C ASP A 55 -17.96 4.86 -5.99
N ARG A 56 -16.66 5.08 -5.83
CA ARG A 56 -15.77 4.25 -5.00
C ARG A 56 -14.54 5.01 -4.51
N ILE A 57 -13.92 4.46 -3.48
CA ILE A 57 -12.56 4.80 -3.05
C ILE A 57 -11.67 3.63 -3.43
N SER A 58 -10.50 3.95 -4.03
CA SER A 58 -9.43 2.97 -4.30
C SER A 58 -8.14 3.46 -3.65
N ILE A 59 -7.42 2.55 -3.01
CA ILE A 59 -6.08 2.82 -2.46
C ILE A 59 -5.15 1.70 -2.89
N THR A 60 -4.06 2.05 -3.59
CA THR A 60 -3.01 1.13 -3.99
C THR A 60 -1.84 1.25 -3.02
N PHE A 61 -1.35 0.11 -2.54
CA PHE A 61 -0.23 0.02 -1.60
C PHE A 61 1.03 -0.51 -2.29
N ASN A 62 2.20 -0.27 -1.67
CA ASN A 62 3.46 -0.85 -2.12
C ASN A 62 3.54 -2.37 -1.86
N GLU A 63 2.77 -2.89 -0.90
CA GLU A 63 2.67 -4.29 -0.49
C GLU A 63 1.23 -4.81 -0.63
N ARG A 64 1.06 -6.13 -0.60
CA ARG A 64 -0.25 -6.77 -0.70
C ARG A 64 -1.00 -6.68 0.62
N PRO A 65 -2.19 -6.06 0.66
CA PRO A 65 -3.03 -6.08 1.85
C PRO A 65 -3.70 -7.44 2.05
N GLU A 66 -3.88 -7.85 3.31
CA GLU A 66 -4.76 -8.95 3.68
C GLU A 66 -6.20 -8.42 3.77
N LEU A 67 -7.04 -8.86 2.85
CA LEU A 67 -8.40 -8.32 2.69
C LEU A 67 -9.24 -8.47 3.98
N ASP A 68 -9.22 -9.67 4.58
CA ASP A 68 -10.04 -9.98 5.76
C ASP A 68 -9.55 -9.30 7.04
N ALA A 69 -8.33 -8.78 7.03
CA ALA A 69 -7.71 -8.10 8.17
C ALA A 69 -7.48 -6.59 7.91
N SER A 70 -8.05 -6.08 6.82
CA SER A 70 -7.91 -4.66 6.43
C SER A 70 -9.26 -3.97 6.37
N THR A 71 -9.27 -2.65 6.48
CA THR A 71 -10.50 -1.84 6.38
C THR A 71 -10.25 -0.53 5.66
N ILE A 72 -11.26 -0.06 4.93
CA ILE A 72 -11.40 1.33 4.48
C ILE A 72 -12.75 1.82 4.98
N ARG A 73 -12.78 2.97 5.61
CA ARG A 73 -13.98 3.64 6.07
C ARG A 73 -14.03 5.05 5.50
N VAL A 74 -15.20 5.44 5.01
CA VAL A 74 -15.42 6.78 4.47
C VAL A 74 -16.56 7.45 5.22
N THR A 75 -16.31 8.66 5.72
CA THR A 75 -17.32 9.45 6.44
C THR A 75 -17.44 10.86 5.82
N ASP A 76 -18.60 11.46 6.00
CA ASP A 76 -18.82 12.88 5.74
C ASP A 76 -18.31 13.75 6.92
N SER A 77 -18.45 15.08 6.81
CA SER A 77 -18.06 16.04 7.83
C SER A 77 -18.82 15.91 9.16
N ASN A 78 -19.97 15.22 9.16
CA ASN A 78 -20.76 14.95 10.36
C ASN A 78 -20.38 13.59 11.00
N GLY A 79 -19.41 12.87 10.41
CA GLY A 79 -19.01 11.53 10.87
C GLY A 79 -19.95 10.41 10.40
N THR A 80 -20.90 10.71 9.51
CA THR A 80 -21.78 9.69 8.95
C THR A 80 -21.03 8.82 7.95
N ARG A 81 -21.12 7.50 8.12
CA ARG A 81 -20.52 6.55 7.18
C ARG A 81 -21.25 6.56 5.85
N ILE A 82 -20.50 6.76 4.77
CA ILE A 82 -21.04 6.83 3.40
C ILE A 82 -20.58 5.70 2.48
N ASP A 83 -19.62 4.88 2.88
CA ASP A 83 -19.26 3.67 2.14
C ASP A 83 -20.25 2.53 2.43
N ASN A 84 -20.30 1.54 1.53
CA ASN A 84 -21.21 0.40 1.62
C ASN A 84 -20.63 -0.77 2.44
N ASN A 85 -19.46 -0.62 3.05
CA ASN A 85 -18.77 -1.67 3.81
C ASN A 85 -18.52 -2.96 2.98
N ASP A 86 -18.22 -2.81 1.71
CA ASP A 86 -18.02 -3.87 0.72
C ASP A 86 -16.58 -3.94 0.24
N LEU A 87 -15.61 -3.86 1.18
CA LEU A 87 -14.17 -3.89 0.89
C LEU A 87 -13.82 -5.10 0.01
N LYS A 88 -13.07 -4.86 -1.04
CA LYS A 88 -12.58 -5.89 -1.96
C LYS A 88 -11.24 -5.49 -2.58
N LEU A 89 -10.57 -6.46 -3.21
CA LEU A 89 -9.43 -6.17 -4.07
C LEU A 89 -9.90 -5.40 -5.31
N GLY A 90 -9.09 -4.46 -5.76
CA GLY A 90 -9.30 -3.69 -6.98
C GLY A 90 -8.70 -4.37 -8.21
N ASP A 91 -8.11 -3.57 -9.11
CA ASP A 91 -7.53 -4.07 -10.36
C ASP A 91 -6.20 -4.81 -10.16
N SER A 92 -5.63 -4.76 -8.97
CA SER A 92 -4.41 -5.48 -8.59
C SER A 92 -4.52 -6.06 -7.17
N GLU A 93 -3.65 -7.03 -6.86
CA GLU A 93 -3.54 -7.61 -5.51
C GLU A 93 -3.05 -6.61 -4.45
N LYS A 94 -2.57 -5.45 -4.88
CA LYS A 94 -2.09 -4.36 -4.01
C LYS A 94 -3.10 -3.24 -3.83
N GLU A 95 -4.26 -3.34 -4.45
CA GLU A 95 -5.31 -2.32 -4.40
C GLU A 95 -6.51 -2.80 -3.58
N LEU A 96 -6.93 -1.96 -2.64
CA LEU A 96 -8.19 -2.12 -1.93
C LEU A 96 -9.21 -1.09 -2.44
N THR A 97 -10.43 -1.53 -2.60
CA THR A 97 -11.54 -0.64 -2.99
C THR A 97 -12.77 -0.85 -2.11
N VAL A 98 -13.52 0.22 -1.90
CA VAL A 98 -14.83 0.22 -1.27
C VAL A 98 -15.78 1.10 -2.07
N SER A 99 -17.04 0.68 -2.28
CA SER A 99 -18.02 1.49 -2.99
C SER A 99 -18.67 2.54 -2.08
N LEU A 100 -19.08 3.66 -2.66
CA LEU A 100 -19.79 4.72 -1.96
C LEU A 100 -21.30 4.60 -2.21
N ASN A 101 -22.08 4.94 -1.18
CA ASN A 101 -23.53 5.01 -1.30
C ASN A 101 -23.91 6.33 -2.00
N ALA A 102 -24.22 6.25 -3.29
CA ALA A 102 -24.53 7.42 -4.12
C ALA A 102 -25.64 8.30 -3.56
N SER A 103 -26.60 7.74 -2.81
CA SER A 103 -27.68 8.50 -2.21
C SER A 103 -27.26 9.36 -1.00
N LYS A 104 -26.07 9.08 -0.45
CA LYS A 104 -25.49 9.81 0.68
C LYS A 104 -24.41 10.79 0.25
N VAL A 105 -23.93 10.72 -1.00
CA VAL A 105 -22.89 11.62 -1.51
C VAL A 105 -23.52 12.95 -1.91
N VAL A 106 -23.21 13.98 -1.15
CA VAL A 106 -23.64 15.38 -1.37
C VAL A 106 -22.43 16.28 -1.41
N SER A 107 -22.59 17.55 -1.79
CA SER A 107 -21.49 18.52 -1.71
C SER A 107 -20.95 18.64 -0.28
N GLY A 108 -19.64 18.54 -0.11
CA GLY A 108 -18.97 18.62 1.17
C GLY A 108 -17.62 17.90 1.20
N ASP A 109 -17.06 17.84 2.40
CA ASP A 109 -15.78 17.20 2.67
C ASP A 109 -16.00 15.76 3.15
N TYR A 110 -15.10 14.89 2.70
CA TYR A 110 -15.11 13.46 3.00
C TYR A 110 -13.78 13.04 3.58
N PHE A 111 -13.82 12.17 4.58
CA PHE A 111 -12.66 11.63 5.27
C PHE A 111 -12.57 10.13 5.01
N VAL A 112 -11.40 9.72 4.54
CA VAL A 112 -11.06 8.31 4.28
C VAL A 112 -10.07 7.86 5.33
N GLU A 113 -10.45 6.88 6.12
CA GLU A 113 -9.59 6.21 7.09
C GLU A 113 -9.30 4.80 6.60
N TRP A 114 -8.06 4.37 6.73
CA TRP A 114 -7.67 3.02 6.35
C TRP A 114 -6.81 2.37 7.44
N PHE A 115 -6.97 1.07 7.54
CA PHE A 115 -6.19 0.18 8.37
C PHE A 115 -5.83 -1.03 7.49
N VAL A 116 -4.55 -1.36 7.38
CA VAL A 116 -4.07 -2.42 6.51
C VAL A 116 -3.10 -3.32 7.24
N PHE A 117 -3.37 -4.61 7.17
CA PHE A 117 -2.44 -5.67 7.51
C PHE A 117 -1.74 -6.11 6.22
N SER A 118 -0.41 -6.06 6.18
CA SER A 118 0.38 -6.49 5.02
C SER A 118 0.55 -8.01 5.02
N LYS A 119 0.25 -8.65 3.87
CA LYS A 119 0.59 -10.06 3.63
C LYS A 119 2.08 -10.30 3.49
N ASP A 120 2.82 -9.27 3.08
CA ASP A 120 4.21 -9.42 2.68
C ASP A 120 5.16 -9.40 3.89
N ASP A 121 4.88 -8.58 4.91
CA ASP A 121 5.69 -8.47 6.12
C ASP A 121 4.95 -8.74 7.43
N GLY A 122 3.63 -8.90 7.39
CA GLY A 122 2.79 -9.19 8.58
C GLY A 122 2.59 -7.98 9.48
N LEU A 123 2.88 -6.77 9.03
CA LEU A 123 2.77 -5.55 9.83
C LEU A 123 1.50 -4.76 9.51
N ILE A 124 1.12 -3.93 10.47
CA ILE A 124 -0.09 -3.11 10.40
C ILE A 124 0.31 -1.66 10.17
N THR A 125 -0.38 -1.03 9.21
CA THR A 125 -0.34 0.41 9.01
C THR A 125 -1.73 0.99 8.99
N LYS A 126 -1.84 2.26 9.35
CA LYS A 126 -3.09 3.02 9.35
C LYS A 126 -2.83 4.46 8.96
N GLY A 127 -3.83 5.09 8.40
CA GLY A 127 -3.77 6.49 8.05
C GLY A 127 -5.11 7.03 7.61
N SER A 128 -5.10 8.30 7.21
CA SER A 128 -6.29 8.98 6.73
C SER A 128 -5.92 10.06 5.72
N TYR A 129 -6.89 10.42 4.90
CA TYR A 129 -6.84 11.61 4.05
C TYR A 129 -8.26 12.13 3.82
N SER A 130 -8.37 13.33 3.27
CA SER A 130 -9.65 13.94 2.90
C SER A 130 -9.69 14.27 1.42
N PHE A 131 -10.90 14.37 0.89
CA PHE A 131 -11.21 14.96 -0.42
C PHE A 131 -12.52 15.72 -0.32
N SER A 132 -12.79 16.59 -1.28
CA SER A 132 -14.02 17.38 -1.33
C SER A 132 -14.80 17.07 -2.60
N TYR A 133 -16.12 17.08 -2.52
CA TYR A 133 -17.01 17.02 -3.65
C TYR A 133 -17.87 18.28 -3.71
N ALA A 134 -17.89 18.96 -4.85
CA ALA A 134 -18.71 20.14 -5.10
C ALA A 134 -19.73 19.83 -6.21
N SER A 135 -21.01 19.88 -5.88
CA SER A 135 -22.10 19.75 -6.84
C SER A 135 -22.46 21.13 -7.38
N ASP A 136 -22.38 21.32 -8.71
CA ASP A 136 -22.86 22.55 -9.38
C ASP A 136 -24.38 22.66 -9.46
N ARG A 137 -25.10 22.08 -8.51
CA ARG A 137 -26.55 22.33 -8.44
C ARG A 137 -26.78 23.72 -7.81
N SER A 138 -26.76 24.71 -8.66
CA SER A 138 -27.41 25.99 -8.38
C SER A 138 -28.91 25.89 -8.62
#